data_574e1928f42a955cfc00ed258f8fb17c
#
_entry.id   574e1928f42a955cfc00ed258f8fb17c
#
_cell.length_a   1.000
_cell.length_b   1.000
_cell.length_c   1.000
_cell.angle_alpha   90.00
_cell.angle_beta   90.00
_cell.angle_gamma   90.00
#
_symmetry.space_group_name_H-M   'P 1'
#
loop_
_entity.id
_entity.type
_entity.pdbx_description
1 polymer ?
#
loop_
_entity_poly.entity_id
_entity_poly.type
_entity_poly.pdbx_seq_one_letter_code
_entity_poly.pdbx_strand_id
1 'polypeptide(L)'
;VLDKKQPVFFAAEDMKSVHRVLTLQQELGFPLVVSGLKHGWYVADMLKGKNLPVVLSTDLPKAKEAPKGGDKKPEGPQSMTEEEKKQLEARAAEEMKRLESQAAVLAGKGVTFGFATFNGKPAELRENMRRMIKNGLSEDQALGALTTAPAAMLGLSQVMGTVEKGKMANLVVSDKPYFAEKSNVRMVSVNGALFEYEAPKPAPAGPAAKPEGAPKPGGSAVAGKWSYSINVQGDAYDGVLNLSENAGAVSGTWSSDRVSGDNAITNPELKGTRLTFSSAVEMQGMNMTLGFDLQFEGASFSGKVSVPSFGTFDIKGSRQGGGPQGE
;
A
#
# COMPACT_ATOMS: atom_id res chain seq x y z
N VAL A 1 -26.90 -24.55 -2.50
CA VAL A 1 -27.56 -23.55 -1.64
C VAL A 1 -28.85 -24.11 -1.06
N LEU A 2 -29.75 -24.64 -1.89
CA LEU A 2 -31.05 -25.19 -1.45
C LEU A 2 -30.88 -26.34 -0.45
N ASP A 3 -29.85 -27.18 -0.59
CA ASP A 3 -29.51 -28.25 0.34
C ASP A 3 -28.79 -27.78 1.61
N LYS A 4 -28.59 -26.49 1.78
CA LYS A 4 -27.93 -25.88 2.95
C LYS A 4 -26.51 -26.40 3.24
N LYS A 5 -25.86 -27.03 2.25
CA LYS A 5 -24.51 -27.61 2.40
C LYS A 5 -23.38 -26.63 2.12
N GLN A 6 -23.67 -25.55 1.42
CA GLN A 6 -22.66 -24.55 1.03
C GLN A 6 -22.95 -23.22 1.70
N PRO A 7 -21.92 -22.54 2.24
CA PRO A 7 -22.09 -21.22 2.81
C PRO A 7 -22.39 -20.20 1.72
N VAL A 8 -23.25 -19.25 2.04
CA VAL A 8 -23.57 -18.09 1.20
C VAL A 8 -22.78 -16.90 1.72
N PHE A 9 -21.87 -16.38 0.91
CA PHE A 9 -21.17 -15.13 1.18
C PHE A 9 -22.06 -13.98 0.74
N PHE A 10 -22.62 -13.27 1.69
CA PHE A 10 -23.54 -12.18 1.40
C PHE A 10 -22.89 -10.83 1.69
N ALA A 11 -22.82 -9.97 0.67
CA ALA A 11 -22.28 -8.63 0.82
C ALA A 11 -23.20 -7.76 1.68
N ALA A 12 -22.72 -7.33 2.84
CA ALA A 12 -23.44 -6.46 3.76
C ALA A 12 -22.44 -5.47 4.41
N GLU A 13 -22.38 -4.29 3.85
CA GLU A 13 -21.39 -3.28 4.22
C GLU A 13 -21.74 -2.52 5.50
N ASP A 14 -23.03 -2.34 5.76
CA ASP A 14 -23.55 -1.57 6.87
C ASP A 14 -24.53 -2.36 7.76
N MET A 15 -24.89 -1.77 8.89
CA MET A 15 -25.79 -2.37 9.86
C MET A 15 -27.18 -2.73 9.28
N LYS A 16 -27.73 -1.90 8.38
CA LYS A 16 -29.05 -2.14 7.79
C LYS A 16 -29.01 -3.34 6.86
N SER A 17 -27.97 -3.44 6.06
CA SER A 17 -27.72 -4.58 5.16
C SER A 17 -27.52 -5.86 5.95
N VAL A 18 -26.76 -5.83 7.06
CA VAL A 18 -26.61 -6.97 7.97
C VAL A 18 -27.97 -7.43 8.52
N HIS A 19 -28.79 -6.52 9.01
CA HIS A 19 -30.15 -6.88 9.51
C HIS A 19 -31.00 -7.55 8.44
N ARG A 20 -31.02 -7.03 7.21
CA ARG A 20 -31.78 -7.61 6.09
C ARG A 20 -31.30 -9.01 5.77
N VAL A 21 -30.01 -9.23 5.71
CA VAL A 21 -29.41 -10.54 5.45
C VAL A 21 -29.73 -11.53 6.57
N LEU A 22 -29.71 -11.09 7.82
CA LEU A 22 -30.07 -11.91 8.96
C LEU A 22 -31.54 -12.34 8.94
N THR A 23 -32.45 -11.45 8.54
CA THR A 23 -33.86 -11.80 8.34
C THR A 23 -34.00 -12.87 7.27
N LEU A 24 -33.35 -12.67 6.12
CA LEU A 24 -33.36 -13.62 5.01
C LEU A 24 -32.76 -14.99 5.42
N GLN A 25 -31.66 -14.99 6.15
CA GLN A 25 -31.01 -16.18 6.67
C GLN A 25 -31.92 -16.94 7.65
N GLN A 26 -32.66 -16.20 8.49
CA GLN A 26 -33.60 -16.78 9.46
C GLN A 26 -34.77 -17.45 8.75
N GLU A 27 -35.30 -16.87 7.69
CA GLU A 27 -36.41 -17.41 6.88
C GLU A 27 -35.97 -18.64 6.07
N LEU A 28 -34.80 -18.57 5.43
CA LEU A 28 -34.37 -19.60 4.47
C LEU A 28 -33.40 -20.63 5.07
N GLY A 29 -32.76 -20.33 6.20
CA GLY A 29 -31.95 -21.26 6.98
C GLY A 29 -30.63 -21.70 6.30
N PHE A 30 -30.05 -20.90 5.43
CA PHE A 30 -28.76 -21.21 4.80
C PHE A 30 -27.56 -20.85 5.71
N PRO A 31 -26.41 -21.56 5.57
CA PRO A 31 -25.18 -21.13 6.22
C PRO A 31 -24.72 -19.80 5.66
N LEU A 32 -24.51 -18.78 6.53
CA LEU A 32 -24.22 -17.41 6.15
C LEU A 32 -22.80 -17.01 6.55
N VAL A 33 -22.10 -16.36 5.64
CA VAL A 33 -20.89 -15.58 5.89
C VAL A 33 -21.19 -14.12 5.48
N VAL A 34 -21.08 -13.19 6.40
CA VAL A 34 -21.26 -11.77 6.12
C VAL A 34 -19.97 -11.25 5.49
N SER A 35 -20.03 -10.63 4.32
CA SER A 35 -18.83 -10.15 3.62
C SER A 35 -18.88 -8.65 3.33
N GLY A 36 -17.70 -8.01 3.26
CA GLY A 36 -17.56 -6.60 2.92
C GLY A 36 -17.94 -5.63 4.02
N LEU A 37 -18.03 -6.08 5.27
CA LEU A 37 -18.43 -5.26 6.41
C LEU A 37 -17.44 -4.12 6.66
N LYS A 38 -17.94 -2.88 6.64
CA LYS A 38 -17.15 -1.65 6.86
C LYS A 38 -17.22 -1.15 8.30
N HIS A 39 -18.36 -1.30 8.97
CA HIS A 39 -18.61 -0.78 10.31
C HIS A 39 -19.02 -1.90 11.27
N GLY A 40 -18.20 -2.94 11.36
CA GLY A 40 -18.48 -4.17 12.11
C GLY A 40 -18.69 -3.98 13.62
N TRP A 41 -18.12 -2.92 14.20
CA TRP A 41 -18.27 -2.63 15.62
C TRP A 41 -19.74 -2.39 16.07
N TYR A 42 -20.61 -1.91 15.17
CA TYR A 42 -22.04 -1.73 15.50
C TYR A 42 -22.85 -3.03 15.57
N VAL A 43 -22.36 -4.08 14.91
CA VAL A 43 -23.07 -5.36 14.80
C VAL A 43 -22.33 -6.52 15.47
N ALA A 44 -21.22 -6.25 16.12
CA ALA A 44 -20.33 -7.27 16.70
C ALA A 44 -21.05 -8.20 17.68
N ASP A 45 -21.87 -7.67 18.58
CA ASP A 45 -22.62 -8.48 19.56
C ASP A 45 -23.68 -9.36 18.89
N MET A 46 -24.31 -8.87 17.83
CA MET A 46 -25.29 -9.61 17.04
C MET A 46 -24.62 -10.77 16.28
N LEU A 47 -23.48 -10.51 15.64
CA LEU A 47 -22.70 -11.51 14.91
C LEU A 47 -22.23 -12.61 15.86
N LYS A 48 -21.71 -12.26 17.04
CA LYS A 48 -21.33 -13.20 18.10
C LYS A 48 -22.52 -14.03 18.55
N GLY A 49 -23.63 -13.40 18.90
CA GLY A 49 -24.83 -14.08 19.40
C GLY A 49 -25.38 -15.14 18.43
N LYS A 50 -25.14 -14.98 17.13
CA LYS A 50 -25.54 -15.92 16.08
C LYS A 50 -24.39 -16.81 15.57
N ASN A 51 -23.17 -16.67 16.12
CA ASN A 51 -21.95 -17.36 15.69
C ASN A 51 -21.71 -17.25 14.18
N LEU A 52 -21.90 -16.04 13.64
CA LEU A 52 -21.76 -15.76 12.20
C LEU A 52 -20.36 -15.30 11.87
N PRO A 53 -19.66 -15.98 10.95
CA PRO A 53 -18.36 -15.53 10.47
C PRO A 53 -18.49 -14.33 9.54
N VAL A 54 -17.44 -13.50 9.52
CA VAL A 54 -17.38 -12.25 8.76
C VAL A 54 -16.15 -12.21 7.88
N VAL A 55 -16.26 -11.64 6.69
CA VAL A 55 -15.10 -11.26 5.87
C VAL A 55 -14.98 -9.75 5.87
N LEU A 56 -13.90 -9.26 6.48
CA LEU A 56 -13.58 -7.84 6.55
C LEU A 56 -12.78 -7.39 5.33
N SER A 57 -12.94 -6.14 4.95
CA SER A 57 -12.06 -5.52 3.97
C SER A 57 -10.71 -5.16 4.61
N THR A 58 -9.64 -5.42 3.88
CA THR A 58 -8.31 -4.88 4.20
C THR A 58 -8.10 -3.49 3.61
N ASP A 59 -9.09 -2.96 2.90
CA ASP A 59 -9.03 -1.65 2.28
C ASP A 59 -9.29 -0.57 3.33
N LEU A 60 -8.21 0.03 3.82
CA LEU A 60 -8.27 1.16 4.74
C LEU A 60 -8.05 2.46 3.98
N PRO A 61 -8.78 3.53 4.30
CA PRO A 61 -8.48 4.84 3.75
C PRO A 61 -7.01 5.21 4.02
N LYS A 62 -6.38 5.87 3.05
CA LYS A 62 -5.02 6.38 3.25
C LYS A 62 -5.01 7.31 4.46
N ALA A 63 -4.07 7.08 5.38
CA ALA A 63 -3.82 8.05 6.43
C ALA A 63 -3.49 9.37 5.73
N LYS A 64 -4.25 10.44 6.00
CA LYS A 64 -3.89 11.76 5.52
C LYS A 64 -2.50 12.04 6.08
N GLU A 65 -1.49 12.13 5.22
CA GLU A 65 -0.23 12.71 5.64
C GLU A 65 -0.56 14.08 6.22
N ALA A 66 -0.04 14.37 7.42
CA ALA A 66 -0.14 15.71 7.97
C ALA A 66 0.36 16.68 6.89
N PRO A 67 -0.32 17.79 6.59
CA PRO A 67 0.12 18.71 5.57
C PRO A 67 1.53 19.15 5.90
N LYS A 68 2.49 18.65 5.13
CA LYS A 68 3.86 19.17 5.15
C LYS A 68 3.71 20.60 4.70
N GLY A 69 3.98 21.54 5.62
CA GLY A 69 3.80 22.96 5.44
C GLY A 69 4.31 23.43 4.07
N GLY A 70 3.42 23.88 3.26
CA GLY A 70 3.62 24.42 1.94
C GLY A 70 2.26 24.88 1.41
N ASP A 71 2.09 26.19 1.32
CA ASP A 71 0.90 26.91 0.95
C ASP A 71 0.23 26.38 -0.32
N LYS A 72 -0.72 25.44 -0.18
CA LYS A 72 -1.87 25.35 -1.07
C LYS A 72 -3.11 25.25 -0.20
N LYS A 73 -3.82 26.36 -0.10
CA LYS A 73 -5.19 26.45 0.40
C LYS A 73 -6.00 25.35 -0.30
N PRO A 74 -6.61 24.40 0.41
CA PRO A 74 -7.55 23.51 -0.23
C PRO A 74 -8.73 24.36 -0.70
N GLU A 75 -9.03 24.32 -1.99
CA GLU A 75 -10.29 24.80 -2.54
C GLU A 75 -11.41 23.86 -2.05
N GLY A 76 -11.83 24.08 -0.80
CA GLY A 76 -13.09 23.60 -0.26
C GLY A 76 -14.13 24.69 -0.35
N PRO A 77 -15.42 24.41 -0.15
CA PRO A 77 -16.46 25.45 -0.19
C PRO A 77 -16.08 26.61 0.73
N GLN A 78 -16.08 27.81 0.19
CA GLN A 78 -15.52 29.05 0.74
C GLN A 78 -16.19 29.57 2.02
N SER A 79 -16.87 28.73 2.81
CA SER A 79 -17.68 29.15 3.95
C SER A 79 -17.41 28.41 5.26
N MET A 80 -16.44 27.47 5.33
CA MET A 80 -16.16 26.78 6.60
C MET A 80 -15.21 27.57 7.49
N THR A 81 -15.60 27.75 8.76
CA THR A 81 -14.75 28.34 9.78
C THR A 81 -13.60 27.40 10.16
N GLU A 82 -12.52 27.92 10.74
CA GLU A 82 -11.40 27.10 11.23
C GLU A 82 -11.83 26.09 12.30
N GLU A 83 -12.83 26.42 13.11
CA GLU A 83 -13.41 25.51 14.10
C GLU A 83 -14.15 24.34 13.44
N GLU A 84 -14.93 24.59 12.38
CA GLU A 84 -15.64 23.56 11.63
C GLU A 84 -14.64 22.62 10.92
N LYS A 85 -13.57 23.15 10.35
CA LYS A 85 -12.49 22.34 9.76
C LYS A 85 -11.84 21.44 10.81
N LYS A 86 -11.49 21.99 11.98
CA LYS A 86 -10.89 21.23 13.08
C LYS A 86 -11.82 20.11 13.58
N GLN A 87 -13.11 20.40 13.67
CA GLN A 87 -14.10 19.38 14.05
C GLN A 87 -14.24 18.29 12.99
N LEU A 88 -14.22 18.65 11.71
CA LEU A 88 -14.27 17.69 10.60
C LEU A 88 -13.02 16.79 10.60
N GLU A 89 -11.85 17.36 10.81
CA GLU A 89 -10.60 16.61 10.93
C GLU A 89 -10.57 15.67 12.13
N ALA A 90 -11.05 16.13 13.27
CA ALA A 90 -11.17 15.31 14.48
C ALA A 90 -12.13 14.11 14.26
N ARG A 91 -13.28 14.35 13.63
CA ARG A 91 -14.23 13.27 13.28
C ARG A 91 -13.62 12.28 12.28
N ALA A 92 -12.91 12.77 11.27
CA ALA A 92 -12.24 11.91 10.28
C ALA A 92 -11.13 11.06 10.93
N ALA A 93 -10.39 11.62 11.88
CA ALA A 93 -9.36 10.91 12.62
C ALA A 93 -9.97 9.83 13.54
N GLU A 94 -11.07 10.13 14.21
CA GLU A 94 -11.80 9.16 15.04
C GLU A 94 -12.37 8.02 14.20
N GLU A 95 -12.99 8.32 13.06
CA GLU A 95 -13.51 7.32 12.13
C GLU A 95 -12.39 6.41 11.60
N MET A 96 -11.25 7.00 11.24
CA MET A 96 -10.07 6.24 10.83
C MET A 96 -9.63 5.26 11.92
N LYS A 97 -9.52 5.74 13.15
CA LYS A 97 -9.14 4.90 14.29
C LYS A 97 -10.13 3.76 14.53
N ARG A 98 -11.43 4.02 14.36
CA ARG A 98 -12.47 2.98 14.45
C ARG A 98 -12.33 1.93 13.35
N LEU A 99 -12.05 2.34 12.11
CA LEU A 99 -11.81 1.42 11.00
C LEU A 99 -10.56 0.56 11.25
N GLU A 100 -9.46 1.15 11.71
CA GLU A 100 -8.24 0.43 12.04
C GLU A 100 -8.38 -0.53 13.21
N SER A 101 -9.20 -0.19 14.21
CA SER A 101 -9.44 -1.03 15.39
C SER A 101 -10.58 -2.05 15.20
N GLN A 102 -11.32 -2.01 14.11
CA GLN A 102 -12.50 -2.86 13.87
C GLN A 102 -12.21 -4.35 14.07
N ALA A 103 -11.12 -4.85 13.49
CA ALA A 103 -10.74 -6.26 13.60
C ALA A 103 -10.43 -6.64 15.05
N ALA A 104 -9.77 -5.77 15.81
CA ALA A 104 -9.50 -5.98 17.23
C ALA A 104 -10.79 -6.00 18.08
N VAL A 105 -11.76 -5.14 17.77
CA VAL A 105 -13.08 -5.14 18.43
C VAL A 105 -13.82 -6.44 18.17
N LEU A 106 -13.86 -6.92 16.94
CA LEU A 106 -14.50 -8.20 16.59
C LEU A 106 -13.79 -9.38 17.25
N ALA A 107 -12.46 -9.39 17.25
CA ALA A 107 -11.65 -10.40 17.96
C ALA A 107 -11.95 -10.42 19.46
N GLY A 108 -11.96 -9.26 20.11
CA GLY A 108 -12.28 -9.12 21.53
C GLY A 108 -13.71 -9.57 21.88
N LYS A 109 -14.64 -9.47 20.95
CA LYS A 109 -16.00 -10.00 21.08
C LYS A 109 -16.10 -11.51 20.77
N GLY A 110 -15.04 -12.14 20.27
CA GLY A 110 -15.02 -13.54 19.89
C GLY A 110 -15.80 -13.84 18.58
N VAL A 111 -15.92 -12.86 17.70
CA VAL A 111 -16.47 -13.04 16.35
C VAL A 111 -15.38 -13.64 15.46
N THR A 112 -15.69 -14.73 14.76
CA THR A 112 -14.78 -15.30 13.75
C THR A 112 -14.76 -14.42 12.51
N PHE A 113 -13.59 -14.01 12.08
CA PHE A 113 -13.45 -13.20 10.85
C PHE A 113 -12.23 -13.61 10.02
N GLY A 114 -12.34 -13.38 8.72
CA GLY A 114 -11.25 -13.43 7.76
C GLY A 114 -11.12 -12.10 7.04
N PHE A 115 -10.06 -11.97 6.23
CA PHE A 115 -9.82 -10.78 5.43
C PHE A 115 -9.93 -11.06 3.93
N ALA A 116 -10.38 -10.04 3.19
CA ALA A 116 -10.33 -10.01 1.73
C ALA A 116 -9.95 -8.61 1.25
N THR A 117 -9.30 -8.54 0.11
CA THR A 117 -8.88 -7.26 -0.48
C THR A 117 -10.01 -6.52 -1.20
N PHE A 118 -11.08 -7.24 -1.58
CA PHE A 118 -12.19 -6.69 -2.39
C PHE A 118 -11.68 -5.79 -3.51
N ASN A 119 -11.85 -4.45 -3.36
CA ASN A 119 -11.38 -3.43 -4.29
C ASN A 119 -10.01 -2.86 -3.90
N GLY A 120 -9.45 -3.28 -2.77
CA GLY A 120 -8.14 -2.83 -2.27
C GLY A 120 -6.98 -3.39 -3.09
N LYS A 121 -5.86 -2.69 -3.05
CA LYS A 121 -4.64 -3.11 -3.73
C LYS A 121 -3.93 -4.19 -2.92
N PRO A 122 -3.60 -5.36 -3.49
CA PRO A 122 -2.87 -6.42 -2.78
C PRO A 122 -1.54 -5.94 -2.18
N ALA A 123 -0.88 -4.97 -2.82
CA ALA A 123 0.37 -4.39 -2.33
C ALA A 123 0.21 -3.63 -0.99
N GLU A 124 -0.97 -3.08 -0.71
CA GLU A 124 -1.28 -2.33 0.51
C GLU A 124 -1.73 -3.26 1.66
N LEU A 125 -2.01 -4.54 1.38
CA LEU A 125 -2.49 -5.52 2.36
C LEU A 125 -1.63 -5.53 3.63
N ARG A 126 -0.33 -5.72 3.49
CA ARG A 126 0.59 -5.88 4.63
C ARG A 126 0.68 -4.60 5.46
N GLU A 127 0.68 -3.45 4.80
CA GLU A 127 0.70 -2.15 5.48
C GLU A 127 -0.60 -1.92 6.27
N ASN A 128 -1.74 -2.17 5.65
CA ASN A 128 -3.03 -2.03 6.30
C ASN A 128 -3.20 -3.02 7.47
N MET A 129 -2.67 -4.25 7.35
CA MET A 129 -2.62 -5.21 8.46
C MET A 129 -1.78 -4.70 9.63
N ARG A 130 -0.61 -4.08 9.38
CA ARG A 130 0.22 -3.45 10.42
C ARG A 130 -0.54 -2.32 11.13
N ARG A 131 -1.29 -1.51 10.40
CA ARG A 131 -2.14 -0.46 10.99
C ARG A 131 -3.18 -1.05 11.93
N MET A 132 -3.85 -2.14 11.55
CA MET A 132 -4.80 -2.86 12.40
C MET A 132 -4.12 -3.48 13.63
N ILE A 133 -2.93 -4.07 13.46
CA ILE A 133 -2.14 -4.64 14.56
C ILE A 133 -1.73 -3.52 15.54
N LYS A 134 -1.27 -2.38 15.06
CA LYS A 134 -0.95 -1.21 15.89
C LYS A 134 -2.17 -0.69 16.67
N ASN A 135 -3.38 -0.94 16.17
CA ASN A 135 -4.65 -0.56 16.81
C ASN A 135 -5.35 -1.70 17.55
N GLY A 136 -4.57 -2.71 18.01
CA GLY A 136 -5.02 -3.69 19.00
C GLY A 136 -5.32 -5.09 18.49
N LEU A 137 -5.18 -5.36 17.20
CA LEU A 137 -5.24 -6.73 16.68
C LEU A 137 -3.91 -7.44 16.98
N SER A 138 -3.94 -8.68 17.52
CA SER A 138 -2.69 -9.43 17.67
C SER A 138 -2.19 -10.00 16.35
N GLU A 139 -0.87 -10.22 16.23
CA GLU A 139 -0.29 -10.84 15.03
C GLU A 139 -0.86 -12.23 14.77
N ASP A 140 -1.09 -13.02 15.81
CA ASP A 140 -1.70 -14.35 15.69
C ASP A 140 -3.13 -14.29 15.18
N GLN A 141 -3.93 -13.34 15.68
CA GLN A 141 -5.28 -13.10 15.18
C GLN A 141 -5.27 -12.65 13.72
N ALA A 142 -4.36 -11.75 13.36
CA ALA A 142 -4.17 -11.29 11.99
C ALA A 142 -3.79 -12.45 11.06
N LEU A 143 -2.86 -13.30 11.48
CA LEU A 143 -2.43 -14.47 10.71
C LEU A 143 -3.56 -15.50 10.60
N GLY A 144 -4.26 -15.80 11.69
CA GLY A 144 -5.43 -16.68 11.70
C GLY A 144 -6.54 -16.20 10.76
N ALA A 145 -6.78 -14.89 10.70
CA ALA A 145 -7.77 -14.29 9.81
C ALA A 145 -7.37 -14.31 8.32
N LEU A 146 -6.09 -14.53 8.01
CA LEU A 146 -5.60 -14.73 6.64
C LEU A 146 -5.47 -16.20 6.26
N THR A 147 -5.55 -17.14 7.20
CA THR A 147 -5.24 -18.57 6.98
C THR A 147 -6.34 -19.50 7.48
N THR A 148 -6.42 -19.71 8.79
CA THR A 148 -7.31 -20.71 9.40
C THR A 148 -8.77 -20.31 9.34
N ALA A 149 -9.10 -19.06 9.56
CA ALA A 149 -10.49 -18.58 9.53
C ALA A 149 -11.11 -18.71 8.13
N PRO A 150 -10.50 -18.20 7.03
CA PRO A 150 -11.04 -18.41 5.69
C PRO A 150 -11.10 -19.88 5.29
N ALA A 151 -10.12 -20.72 5.69
CA ALA A 151 -10.19 -22.15 5.45
C ALA A 151 -11.43 -22.81 6.14
N ALA A 152 -11.71 -22.38 7.36
CA ALA A 152 -12.90 -22.84 8.09
C ALA A 152 -14.21 -22.37 7.44
N MET A 153 -14.28 -21.11 7.02
CA MET A 153 -15.45 -20.53 6.35
C MET A 153 -15.78 -21.24 5.03
N LEU A 154 -14.74 -21.71 4.33
CA LEU A 154 -14.86 -22.44 3.07
C LEU A 154 -15.04 -23.94 3.25
N GLY A 155 -14.98 -24.46 4.49
CA GLY A 155 -15.01 -25.90 4.77
C GLY A 155 -13.74 -26.65 4.37
N LEU A 156 -12.62 -25.93 4.24
CA LEU A 156 -11.34 -26.46 3.72
C LEU A 156 -10.30 -26.71 4.81
N SER A 157 -10.66 -26.67 6.09
CA SER A 157 -9.71 -26.82 7.22
C SER A 157 -8.95 -28.15 7.21
N GLN A 158 -9.50 -29.21 6.60
CA GLN A 158 -8.83 -30.50 6.48
C GLN A 158 -7.71 -30.49 5.43
N VAL A 159 -7.74 -29.54 4.49
CA VAL A 159 -6.81 -29.50 3.34
C VAL A 159 -5.92 -28.27 3.33
N MET A 160 -6.27 -27.20 4.04
CA MET A 160 -5.47 -25.95 4.09
C MET A 160 -5.72 -25.15 5.37
N GLY A 161 -5.01 -24.04 5.54
CA GLY A 161 -5.13 -23.09 6.66
C GLY A 161 -4.06 -23.27 7.73
N THR A 162 -3.42 -24.43 7.83
CA THR A 162 -2.30 -24.73 8.74
C THR A 162 -1.19 -25.46 8.01
N VAL A 163 0.02 -25.43 8.57
CA VAL A 163 1.18 -26.15 8.06
C VAL A 163 1.24 -27.52 8.74
N GLU A 164 0.66 -28.52 8.10
CA GLU A 164 0.56 -29.88 8.62
C GLU A 164 0.78 -30.91 7.51
N LYS A 165 1.28 -32.11 7.89
CA LYS A 165 1.46 -33.21 6.95
C LYS A 165 0.11 -33.65 6.37
N GLY A 166 0.05 -33.77 5.05
CA GLY A 166 -1.16 -34.17 4.32
C GLY A 166 -2.04 -33.01 3.85
N LYS A 167 -1.72 -31.77 4.22
CA LYS A 167 -2.38 -30.57 3.69
C LYS A 167 -1.69 -30.05 2.43
N MET A 168 -2.41 -29.24 1.69
CA MET A 168 -1.90 -28.58 0.47
C MET A 168 -0.70 -27.71 0.81
N ALA A 169 0.37 -27.84 0.01
CA ALA A 169 1.58 -27.03 0.17
C ALA A 169 1.40 -25.64 -0.42
N ASN A 170 0.47 -24.85 0.15
CA ASN A 170 0.26 -23.44 -0.15
C ASN A 170 0.87 -22.62 1.00
N LEU A 171 2.12 -22.22 0.82
CA LEU A 171 2.97 -21.65 1.86
C LEU A 171 3.58 -20.34 1.44
N VAL A 172 3.73 -19.43 2.38
CA VAL A 172 4.53 -18.20 2.23
C VAL A 172 5.65 -18.25 3.27
N VAL A 173 6.89 -18.16 2.80
CA VAL A 173 8.08 -18.12 3.66
C VAL A 173 8.69 -16.73 3.60
N SER A 174 8.91 -16.13 4.76
CA SER A 174 9.52 -14.82 4.91
C SER A 174 10.80 -14.88 5.77
N ASP A 175 11.70 -13.93 5.58
CA ASP A 175 12.98 -13.83 6.32
C ASP A 175 12.80 -13.34 7.76
N LYS A 176 11.64 -12.78 8.09
CA LYS A 176 11.24 -12.27 9.42
C LYS A 176 9.75 -12.53 9.63
N PRO A 177 9.20 -12.30 10.82
CA PRO A 177 7.76 -12.34 11.05
C PRO A 177 7.01 -11.58 9.95
N TYR A 178 5.94 -12.17 9.42
CA TYR A 178 5.28 -11.70 8.19
C TYR A 178 4.88 -10.22 8.25
N PHE A 179 4.45 -9.73 9.42
CA PHE A 179 4.02 -8.34 9.60
C PHE A 179 5.14 -7.38 10.03
N ALA A 180 6.37 -7.84 10.22
CA ALA A 180 7.49 -6.95 10.53
C ALA A 180 7.76 -5.96 9.37
N GLU A 181 8.17 -4.72 9.71
CA GLU A 181 8.37 -3.64 8.73
C GLU A 181 9.32 -3.99 7.58
N LYS A 182 10.39 -4.71 7.89
CA LYS A 182 11.42 -5.11 6.91
C LYS A 182 11.40 -6.62 6.64
N SER A 183 10.19 -7.20 6.65
CA SER A 183 10.00 -8.61 6.30
C SER A 183 9.87 -8.75 4.79
N ASN A 184 10.66 -9.66 4.20
CA ASN A 184 10.61 -9.97 2.78
C ASN A 184 10.10 -11.41 2.60
N VAL A 185 9.20 -11.60 1.65
CA VAL A 185 8.82 -12.93 1.19
C VAL A 185 10.01 -13.51 0.43
N ARG A 186 10.43 -14.71 0.81
CA ARG A 186 11.59 -15.42 0.23
C ARG A 186 11.14 -16.54 -0.70
N MET A 187 10.01 -17.13 -0.40
CA MET A 187 9.47 -18.23 -1.20
C MET A 187 7.96 -18.28 -1.05
N VAL A 188 7.29 -18.60 -2.12
CA VAL A 188 5.87 -18.95 -2.14
C VAL A 188 5.74 -20.34 -2.74
N SER A 189 4.99 -21.22 -2.08
CA SER A 189 4.61 -22.50 -2.64
C SER A 189 3.13 -22.47 -2.99
N VAL A 190 2.79 -22.91 -4.18
CA VAL A 190 1.41 -23.04 -4.65
C VAL A 190 1.21 -24.47 -5.15
N ASN A 191 0.41 -25.24 -4.45
CA ASN A 191 0.20 -26.66 -4.74
C ASN A 191 1.50 -27.48 -4.87
N GLY A 192 2.53 -27.09 -4.09
CA GLY A 192 3.86 -27.72 -4.13
C GLY A 192 4.82 -27.14 -5.19
N ALA A 193 4.36 -26.31 -6.12
CA ALA A 193 5.24 -25.56 -7.01
C ALA A 193 5.90 -24.42 -6.25
N LEU A 194 7.23 -24.31 -6.30
CA LEU A 194 8.02 -23.34 -5.56
C LEU A 194 8.35 -22.13 -6.44
N PHE A 195 8.14 -20.94 -5.87
CA PHE A 195 8.52 -19.66 -6.46
C PHE A 195 9.43 -18.95 -5.47
N GLU A 196 10.71 -18.81 -5.85
CA GLU A 196 11.71 -18.15 -5.02
C GLU A 196 11.83 -16.67 -5.39
N TYR A 197 12.00 -15.83 -4.38
CA TYR A 197 12.20 -14.39 -4.53
C TYR A 197 13.56 -14.03 -3.94
N GLU A 198 14.40 -13.41 -4.74
CA GLU A 198 15.65 -12.85 -4.23
C GLU A 198 15.36 -11.78 -3.17
N ALA A 199 16.13 -11.78 -2.09
CA ALA A 199 16.10 -10.63 -1.18
C ALA A 199 16.41 -9.38 -1.99
N PRO A 200 15.77 -8.24 -1.71
CA PRO A 200 16.30 -6.97 -2.14
C PRO A 200 17.78 -6.97 -1.73
N LYS A 201 18.70 -6.92 -2.69
CA LYS A 201 20.14 -6.82 -2.36
C LYS A 201 20.24 -5.66 -1.37
N PRO A 202 20.87 -5.86 -0.18
CA PRO A 202 21.13 -4.72 0.69
C PRO A 202 21.83 -3.70 -0.22
N ALA A 203 21.29 -2.49 -0.27
CA ALA A 203 22.06 -1.39 -0.84
C ALA A 203 23.46 -1.52 -0.22
N PRO A 204 24.55 -1.52 -0.99
CA PRO A 204 25.88 -1.69 -0.44
C PRO A 204 25.97 -0.76 0.75
N ALA A 205 26.30 -1.32 1.93
CA ALA A 205 26.39 -0.59 3.16
C ALA A 205 27.41 0.51 2.93
N GLY A 206 26.93 1.70 2.61
CA GLY A 206 27.75 2.88 2.65
C GLY A 206 28.31 2.97 4.06
N PRO A 207 29.56 3.38 4.26
CA PRO A 207 30.18 3.46 5.57
C PRO A 207 29.24 4.23 6.50
N ALA A 208 29.04 3.67 7.70
CA ALA A 208 28.15 4.18 8.74
C ALA A 208 28.26 5.70 8.84
N ALA A 209 27.15 6.38 8.64
CA ALA A 209 27.07 7.82 8.73
C ALA A 209 27.50 8.27 10.13
N LYS A 210 28.66 8.93 10.19
CA LYS A 210 29.00 9.82 11.29
C LYS A 210 28.08 11.05 11.21
N PRO A 211 27.66 11.61 12.35
CA PRO A 211 26.81 12.80 12.32
C PRO A 211 27.55 14.00 11.73
N GLU A 212 26.87 14.62 10.84
CA GLU A 212 26.97 15.96 10.28
C GLU A 212 28.18 16.84 10.53
N GLY A 213 28.82 17.15 9.41
CA GLY A 213 29.56 18.40 9.20
C GLY A 213 29.08 19.04 7.90
N ALA A 214 28.98 20.34 7.89
CA ALA A 214 28.43 21.21 6.85
C ALA A 214 28.90 20.91 5.42
N PRO A 215 28.13 21.31 4.38
CA PRO A 215 28.38 20.98 2.99
C PRO A 215 29.65 21.63 2.49
N LYS A 216 30.58 20.81 1.96
CA LYS A 216 31.71 21.29 1.19
C LYS A 216 31.26 21.65 -0.25
N PRO A 217 31.73 22.76 -0.84
CA PRO A 217 31.45 23.13 -2.21
C PRO A 217 32.22 22.19 -3.17
N GLY A 218 31.50 21.43 -3.96
CA GLY A 218 32.03 20.46 -4.92
C GLY A 218 31.02 19.36 -5.27
N GLY A 219 29.75 19.59 -5.03
CA GLY A 219 28.69 18.61 -5.28
C GLY A 219 28.36 18.47 -6.77
N SER A 220 28.18 17.22 -7.19
CA SER A 220 27.65 16.83 -8.49
C SER A 220 26.43 17.65 -8.90
N ALA A 221 26.39 18.05 -10.15
CA ALA A 221 25.28 18.81 -10.72
C ALA A 221 23.95 18.05 -10.67
N VAL A 222 23.99 16.71 -10.61
CA VAL A 222 22.80 15.86 -10.72
C VAL A 222 22.40 15.17 -9.42
N ALA A 223 23.34 14.93 -8.47
CA ALA A 223 23.02 14.26 -7.22
C ALA A 223 22.09 15.09 -6.34
N GLY A 224 21.10 14.46 -5.73
CA GLY A 224 20.11 15.09 -4.85
C GLY A 224 18.71 14.56 -5.03
N LYS A 225 17.79 15.16 -4.31
CA LYS A 225 16.35 14.84 -4.37
C LYS A 225 15.64 15.92 -5.20
N TRP A 226 14.89 15.46 -6.20
CA TRP A 226 14.23 16.32 -7.18
C TRP A 226 12.74 16.01 -7.21
N SER A 227 11.89 17.03 -7.17
CA SER A 227 10.48 16.89 -7.52
C SER A 227 10.32 17.11 -9.00
N TYR A 228 9.46 16.32 -9.66
CA TYR A 228 9.21 16.49 -11.08
C TYR A 228 7.72 16.38 -11.41
N SER A 229 7.35 16.89 -12.58
CA SER A 229 6.05 16.72 -13.19
C SER A 229 6.19 16.35 -14.68
N ILE A 230 5.39 15.38 -15.12
CA ILE A 230 5.27 14.95 -16.52
C ILE A 230 3.87 15.33 -16.99
N ASN A 231 3.75 15.98 -18.13
CA ASN A 231 2.46 16.29 -18.72
C ASN A 231 2.13 15.26 -19.81
N VAL A 232 1.05 14.52 -19.61
CA VAL A 232 0.54 13.53 -20.56
C VAL A 232 -0.87 13.92 -20.97
N GLN A 233 -1.05 14.44 -22.18
CA GLN A 233 -2.35 14.81 -22.74
C GLN A 233 -3.19 15.78 -21.89
N GLY A 234 -2.53 16.64 -21.10
CA GLY A 234 -3.20 17.63 -20.24
C GLY A 234 -3.28 17.23 -18.76
N ASP A 235 -3.02 15.97 -18.42
CA ASP A 235 -2.91 15.50 -17.04
C ASP A 235 -1.46 15.60 -16.55
N ALA A 236 -1.25 16.16 -15.35
CA ALA A 236 0.05 16.23 -14.70
C ALA A 236 0.28 14.97 -13.84
N TYR A 237 1.45 14.37 -13.99
CA TYR A 237 1.92 13.22 -13.21
C TYR A 237 3.11 13.66 -12.38
N ASP A 238 2.94 13.79 -11.09
CA ASP A 238 3.97 14.28 -10.19
C ASP A 238 4.77 13.13 -9.58
N GLY A 239 6.04 13.40 -9.26
CA GLY A 239 6.90 12.40 -8.68
C GLY A 239 8.18 12.95 -8.08
N VAL A 240 9.00 12.03 -7.58
CA VAL A 240 10.29 12.32 -6.96
C VAL A 240 11.37 11.47 -7.60
N LEU A 241 12.50 12.12 -7.92
CA LEU A 241 13.72 11.48 -8.42
C LEU A 241 14.82 11.69 -7.38
N ASN A 242 15.36 10.58 -6.85
CA ASN A 242 16.47 10.58 -5.90
C ASN A 242 17.72 10.10 -6.63
N LEU A 243 18.73 10.93 -6.76
CA LEU A 243 19.97 10.62 -7.45
C LEU A 243 21.16 10.71 -6.49
N SER A 244 22.06 9.74 -6.60
CA SER A 244 23.36 9.72 -5.93
C SER A 244 24.43 9.54 -6.98
N GLU A 245 25.57 10.24 -6.81
CA GLU A 245 26.74 10.08 -7.68
C GLU A 245 27.96 9.71 -6.85
N ASN A 246 28.62 8.65 -7.25
CA ASN A 246 29.86 8.18 -6.65
C ASN A 246 30.89 7.92 -7.76
N ALA A 247 32.00 8.66 -7.71
CA ALA A 247 33.11 8.51 -8.67
C ALA A 247 32.66 8.53 -10.15
N GLY A 248 31.69 9.39 -10.50
CA GLY A 248 31.14 9.52 -11.86
C GLY A 248 30.06 8.49 -12.21
N ALA A 249 29.78 7.53 -11.35
CA ALA A 249 28.66 6.60 -11.52
C ALA A 249 27.40 7.15 -10.83
N VAL A 250 26.32 7.28 -11.60
CA VAL A 250 25.02 7.74 -11.07
C VAL A 250 24.18 6.50 -10.70
N SER A 251 23.51 6.58 -9.58
CA SER A 251 22.51 5.60 -9.14
C SER A 251 21.33 6.34 -8.51
N GLY A 252 20.17 5.68 -8.41
CA GLY A 252 19.03 6.33 -7.79
C GLY A 252 17.72 5.58 -7.99
N THR A 253 16.66 6.24 -7.54
CA THR A 253 15.28 5.77 -7.68
C THR A 253 14.38 6.92 -8.10
N TRP A 254 13.27 6.59 -8.73
CA TRP A 254 12.19 7.52 -9.01
C TRP A 254 10.84 6.93 -8.60
N SER A 255 9.94 7.79 -8.21
CA SER A 255 8.57 7.43 -7.86
C SER A 255 7.59 8.42 -8.49
N SER A 256 6.37 7.97 -8.78
CA SER A 256 5.30 8.78 -9.35
C SER A 256 4.00 8.47 -8.64
N ASP A 257 3.07 9.40 -8.66
CA ASP A 257 1.70 9.22 -8.14
C ASP A 257 0.89 8.14 -8.87
N ARG A 258 1.34 7.71 -10.04
CA ARG A 258 0.68 6.69 -10.89
C ARG A 258 1.42 5.37 -11.02
N VAL A 259 2.67 5.30 -10.55
CA VAL A 259 3.48 4.08 -10.57
C VAL A 259 3.80 3.69 -9.13
N SER A 260 3.46 2.47 -8.75
CA SER A 260 3.64 2.03 -7.36
C SER A 260 5.12 1.85 -7.01
N GLY A 261 5.52 2.39 -5.84
CA GLY A 261 6.82 2.21 -5.23
C GLY A 261 7.94 3.08 -5.81
N ASP A 262 9.13 2.89 -5.22
CA ASP A 262 10.37 3.49 -5.70
C ASP A 262 10.99 2.58 -6.76
N ASN A 263 11.10 3.10 -7.99
CA ASN A 263 11.60 2.35 -9.14
C ASN A 263 13.07 2.66 -9.34
N ALA A 264 13.91 1.62 -9.42
CA ALA A 264 15.34 1.79 -9.63
C ALA A 264 15.65 2.31 -11.04
N ILE A 265 16.61 3.23 -11.14
CA ILE A 265 17.18 3.60 -12.43
C ILE A 265 18.17 2.51 -12.89
N THR A 266 18.14 2.18 -14.18
CA THR A 266 19.01 1.20 -14.82
C THR A 266 19.74 1.83 -15.98
N ASN A 267 20.96 1.37 -16.26
CA ASN A 267 21.81 1.85 -17.34
C ASN A 267 21.98 3.39 -17.35
N PRO A 268 22.34 4.04 -16.21
CA PRO A 268 22.54 5.47 -16.18
C PRO A 268 23.80 5.88 -16.94
N GLU A 269 23.68 6.86 -17.83
CA GLU A 269 24.81 7.52 -18.49
C GLU A 269 24.77 9.01 -18.21
N LEU A 270 25.80 9.54 -17.53
CA LEU A 270 25.97 10.95 -17.27
C LEU A 270 27.00 11.56 -18.22
N LYS A 271 26.62 12.54 -19.02
CA LYS A 271 27.50 13.32 -19.92
C LYS A 271 27.37 14.80 -19.58
N GLY A 272 28.29 15.29 -18.75
CA GLY A 272 28.23 16.65 -18.22
C GLY A 272 27.02 16.80 -17.29
N THR A 273 26.02 17.58 -17.71
CA THR A 273 24.76 17.81 -17.00
C THR A 273 23.55 17.07 -17.62
N ARG A 274 23.80 16.20 -18.62
CA ARG A 274 22.78 15.37 -19.24
C ARG A 274 22.85 13.95 -18.70
N LEU A 275 21.74 13.48 -18.12
CA LEU A 275 21.60 12.12 -17.59
C LEU A 275 20.56 11.37 -18.42
N THR A 276 20.95 10.23 -18.96
CA THR A 276 20.02 9.27 -19.56
C THR A 276 19.97 7.99 -18.74
N PHE A 277 18.81 7.41 -18.59
CA PHE A 277 18.65 6.11 -17.91
C PHE A 277 17.34 5.44 -18.34
N SER A 278 17.22 4.17 -18.00
CA SER A 278 16.00 3.40 -18.18
C SER A 278 15.45 2.95 -16.83
N SER A 279 14.18 2.60 -16.77
CA SER A 279 13.56 1.98 -15.59
C SER A 279 12.47 1.02 -16.01
N ALA A 280 12.52 -0.19 -15.48
CA ALA A 280 11.45 -1.17 -15.67
C ALA A 280 10.34 -0.90 -14.65
N VAL A 281 9.10 -0.81 -15.14
CA VAL A 281 7.91 -0.56 -14.33
C VAL A 281 6.78 -1.51 -14.74
N GLU A 282 5.93 -1.82 -13.79
CA GLU A 282 4.67 -2.51 -14.04
C GLU A 282 3.52 -1.49 -14.01
N MET A 283 2.86 -1.30 -15.12
CA MET A 283 1.66 -0.48 -15.24
C MET A 283 0.52 -1.30 -15.79
N GLN A 284 -0.60 -1.33 -15.08
CA GLN A 284 -1.82 -2.05 -15.47
C GLN A 284 -1.58 -3.53 -15.85
N GLY A 285 -0.68 -4.21 -15.12
CA GLY A 285 -0.34 -5.62 -15.37
C GLY A 285 0.58 -5.86 -16.57
N MET A 286 1.13 -4.80 -17.18
CA MET A 286 2.14 -4.90 -18.24
C MET A 286 3.49 -4.40 -17.75
N ASN A 287 4.53 -5.21 -17.94
CA ASN A 287 5.90 -4.79 -17.71
C ASN A 287 6.39 -3.97 -18.90
N MET A 288 6.85 -2.76 -18.64
CA MET A 288 7.42 -1.88 -19.67
C MET A 288 8.68 -1.20 -19.17
N THR A 289 9.56 -0.84 -20.11
CA THR A 289 10.78 -0.09 -19.78
C THR A 289 10.63 1.34 -20.26
N LEU A 290 10.66 2.27 -19.30
CA LEU A 290 10.65 3.70 -19.58
C LEU A 290 12.07 4.17 -19.85
N GLY A 291 12.24 5.08 -20.82
CA GLY A 291 13.50 5.77 -21.08
C GLY A 291 13.43 7.23 -20.62
N PHE A 292 14.44 7.69 -19.91
CA PHE A 292 14.55 9.07 -19.43
C PHE A 292 15.75 9.75 -20.04
N ASP A 293 15.59 10.99 -20.46
CA ASP A 293 16.64 11.85 -20.99
C ASP A 293 16.50 13.26 -20.38
N LEU A 294 17.33 13.56 -19.40
CA LEU A 294 17.20 14.72 -18.51
C LEU A 294 18.41 15.62 -18.63
N GLN A 295 18.18 16.92 -18.79
CA GLN A 295 19.18 17.98 -18.79
C GLN A 295 19.05 18.78 -17.50
N PHE A 296 20.10 18.81 -16.69
CA PHE A 296 20.14 19.52 -15.40
C PHE A 296 20.77 20.90 -15.56
N GLU A 297 20.13 21.90 -14.96
CA GLU A 297 20.56 23.32 -14.97
C GLU A 297 20.38 23.90 -13.55
N GLY A 298 21.47 23.89 -12.77
CA GLY A 298 21.45 24.37 -11.38
C GLY A 298 20.47 23.65 -10.48
N ALA A 299 19.40 24.32 -10.07
CA ALA A 299 18.36 23.79 -9.19
C ALA A 299 17.15 23.22 -9.95
N SER A 300 17.18 23.15 -11.28
CA SER A 300 16.10 22.61 -12.12
C SER A 300 16.64 21.61 -13.14
N PHE A 301 15.74 20.80 -13.68
CA PHE A 301 15.99 19.99 -14.86
C PHE A 301 14.78 19.99 -15.80
N SER A 302 15.04 19.75 -17.07
CA SER A 302 14.03 19.50 -18.08
C SER A 302 14.46 18.30 -18.94
N GLY A 303 13.50 17.65 -19.60
CA GLY A 303 13.84 16.53 -20.44
C GLY A 303 12.64 15.84 -21.02
N LYS A 304 12.85 14.56 -21.38
CA LYS A 304 11.83 13.71 -21.99
C LYS A 304 11.77 12.33 -21.35
N VAL A 305 10.57 11.80 -21.25
CA VAL A 305 10.30 10.42 -20.85
C VAL A 305 9.66 9.69 -22.02
N SER A 306 10.28 8.61 -22.45
CA SER A 306 9.77 7.75 -23.53
C SER A 306 9.04 6.55 -22.91
N VAL A 307 7.79 6.38 -23.27
CA VAL A 307 6.92 5.28 -22.84
C VAL A 307 6.61 4.41 -24.06
N PRO A 308 7.02 3.13 -24.08
CA PRO A 308 6.74 2.24 -25.21
C PRO A 308 5.25 2.20 -25.52
N SER A 309 4.89 2.27 -26.78
CA SER A 309 3.53 2.29 -27.33
C SER A 309 2.68 3.53 -27.00
N PHE A 310 3.12 4.44 -26.11
CA PHE A 310 2.39 5.65 -25.72
C PHE A 310 3.06 6.95 -26.21
N GLY A 311 4.36 6.91 -26.55
CA GLY A 311 5.08 8.07 -27.07
C GLY A 311 6.09 8.67 -26.10
N THR A 312 6.45 9.93 -26.35
CA THR A 312 7.43 10.69 -25.58
C THR A 312 6.80 11.94 -24.99
N PHE A 313 7.01 12.16 -23.69
CA PHE A 313 6.39 13.22 -22.93
C PHE A 313 7.45 14.13 -22.31
N ASP A 314 7.13 15.40 -22.15
CA ASP A 314 8.02 16.36 -21.50
C ASP A 314 7.99 16.21 -19.98
N ILE A 315 9.17 16.22 -19.35
CA ILE A 315 9.36 16.19 -17.91
C ILE A 315 10.12 17.43 -17.47
N LYS A 316 9.69 18.03 -16.36
CA LYS A 316 10.38 19.14 -15.71
C LYS A 316 10.44 18.89 -14.22
N GLY A 317 11.55 19.29 -13.59
CA GLY A 317 11.71 19.11 -12.16
C GLY A 317 12.58 20.17 -11.52
N SER A 318 12.53 20.22 -10.18
CA SER A 318 13.31 21.12 -9.36
C SER A 318 13.88 20.38 -8.15
N ARG A 319 15.05 20.84 -7.67
CA ARG A 319 15.75 20.25 -6.52
C ARG A 319 14.97 20.53 -5.24
N GLN A 320 14.73 19.51 -4.45
CA GLN A 320 14.13 19.69 -3.12
C GLN A 320 15.19 20.23 -2.15
N GLY A 321 14.94 21.38 -1.52
CA GLY A 321 15.81 21.97 -0.51
C GLY A 321 16.63 23.17 -0.95
N GLY A 322 16.43 23.70 -2.16
CA GLY A 322 17.00 24.97 -2.61
C GLY A 322 15.91 26.05 -2.68
N GLY A 323 15.60 26.68 -1.57
CA GLY A 323 14.83 27.93 -1.59
C GLY A 323 15.65 29.04 -2.28
N PRO A 324 15.01 30.01 -2.97
CA PRO A 324 15.73 31.15 -3.56
C PRO A 324 16.37 31.95 -2.44
N GLN A 325 17.70 32.15 -2.52
CA GLN A 325 18.32 33.26 -1.80
C GLN A 325 17.91 34.51 -2.56
N GLY A 326 16.99 35.25 -1.95
CA GLY A 326 16.61 36.56 -2.43
C GLY A 326 17.77 37.55 -2.31
N GLU A 327 17.96 38.35 -3.34
CA GLU A 327 18.54 39.70 -3.24
C GLU A 327 17.57 40.65 -2.53
#